data_b537cbc2ef529f0c30abe80187fd8b37
#
_entry.id   b537cbc2ef529f0c30abe80187fd8b37
#
_cell.length_a   1.000
_cell.length_b   1.000
_cell.length_c   1.000
_cell.angle_alpha   90.00
_cell.angle_beta   90.00
_cell.angle_gamma   90.00
#
_symmetry.space_group_name_H-M   'P 1'
#
loop_
_entity.id
_entity.type
_entity.pdbx_description
1 polymer ?
#
loop_
_entity_poly.entity_id
_entity_poly.type
_entity_poly.pdbx_seq_one_letter_code
_entity_poly.pdbx_strand_id
1 'polypeptide(L)'
;MSLSTILQNRINELEMSIFDLARRSGVSRATVIRILGGKDERYSVSNLQAVLSALGMKMDLLAIPAKEYKDSIATQKAQRLIALTQGNVALESQAVSATSAQEHLEATKARIASSSRKLWAS
;
A
#
# COMPACT_ATOMS: atom_id res chain seq x y z
N MET A 1 -9.52 -3.74 -6.01
CA MET A 1 -9.94 -3.23 -7.33
C MET A 1 -8.81 -2.34 -7.86
N SER A 2 -8.36 -2.59 -9.08
CA SER A 2 -7.26 -1.82 -9.66
C SER A 2 -7.71 -0.44 -10.10
N LEU A 3 -6.76 0.48 -10.23
CA LEU A 3 -7.03 1.82 -10.75
C LEU A 3 -7.66 1.76 -12.15
N SER A 4 -7.13 0.90 -13.02
CA SER A 4 -7.66 0.67 -14.36
C SER A 4 -9.14 0.32 -14.33
N THR A 5 -9.55 -0.61 -13.48
CA THR A 5 -10.94 -1.04 -13.33
C THR A 5 -11.83 0.11 -12.85
N ILE A 6 -11.36 0.88 -11.88
CA ILE A 6 -12.09 2.04 -11.35
C ILE A 6 -12.34 3.06 -12.46
N LEU A 7 -11.30 3.35 -13.26
CA LEU A 7 -11.40 4.32 -14.33
C LEU A 7 -12.31 3.84 -15.46
N GLN A 8 -12.21 2.57 -15.83
CA GLN A 8 -13.07 1.99 -16.87
C GLN A 8 -14.54 2.01 -16.44
N ASN A 9 -14.82 1.68 -15.19
CA ASN A 9 -16.18 1.75 -14.66
C ASN A 9 -16.72 3.18 -14.71
N ARG A 10 -15.90 4.16 -14.36
CA ARG A 10 -16.30 5.57 -14.38
C ARG A 10 -16.59 6.06 -15.80
N ILE A 11 -15.76 5.67 -16.77
CA ILE A 11 -15.98 5.99 -18.18
C ILE A 11 -17.31 5.42 -18.64
N ASN A 12 -17.63 4.19 -18.28
CA ASN A 12 -18.89 3.56 -18.64
C ASN A 12 -20.09 4.28 -18.01
N GLU A 13 -19.98 4.67 -16.74
CA GLU A 13 -21.02 5.45 -16.06
C GLU A 13 -21.29 6.78 -16.76
N LEU A 14 -20.23 7.43 -17.25
CA LEU A 14 -20.33 8.73 -17.92
C LEU A 14 -20.63 8.61 -19.40
N GLU A 15 -20.66 7.39 -19.94
CA GLU A 15 -20.85 7.14 -21.38
C GLU A 15 -19.87 7.94 -22.22
N MET A 16 -18.61 8.01 -21.76
CA MET A 16 -17.56 8.82 -22.40
C MET A 16 -16.66 7.93 -23.25
N SER A 17 -16.30 8.41 -24.44
CA SER A 17 -15.34 7.70 -25.30
C SER A 17 -13.91 8.06 -24.93
N ILE A 18 -12.96 7.25 -25.39
CA ILE A 18 -11.52 7.55 -25.24
C ILE A 18 -11.19 8.87 -25.94
N PHE A 19 -11.81 9.12 -27.09
CA PHE A 19 -11.63 10.37 -27.84
C PHE A 19 -12.08 11.57 -26.99
N ASP A 20 -13.26 11.50 -26.40
CA ASP A 20 -13.78 12.55 -25.53
C ASP A 20 -12.86 12.78 -24.33
N LEU A 21 -12.40 11.71 -23.71
CA LEU A 21 -11.53 11.80 -22.57
C LEU A 21 -10.19 12.44 -22.90
N ALA A 22 -9.57 12.04 -24.01
CA ALA A 22 -8.33 12.64 -24.49
C ALA A 22 -8.50 14.14 -24.77
N ARG A 23 -9.58 14.51 -25.44
CA ARG A 23 -9.87 15.90 -25.75
C ARG A 23 -10.09 16.73 -24.49
N ARG A 24 -10.89 16.25 -23.57
CA ARG A 24 -11.23 16.99 -22.34
C ARG A 24 -10.07 17.07 -21.37
N SER A 25 -9.25 16.04 -21.30
CA SER A 25 -8.10 16.00 -20.39
C SER A 25 -6.88 16.73 -20.94
N GLY A 26 -6.80 16.90 -22.27
CA GLY A 26 -5.62 17.42 -22.92
C GLY A 26 -4.47 16.41 -22.97
N VAL A 27 -4.73 15.16 -22.64
CA VAL A 27 -3.75 14.08 -22.66
C VAL A 27 -3.88 13.32 -23.97
N SER A 28 -2.75 12.90 -24.56
CA SER A 28 -2.78 12.16 -25.81
C SER A 28 -3.56 10.86 -25.71
N ARG A 29 -4.17 10.43 -26.82
CA ARG A 29 -4.93 9.18 -26.88
C ARG A 29 -4.06 7.98 -26.46
N ALA A 30 -2.81 7.96 -26.91
CA ALA A 30 -1.88 6.89 -26.56
C ALA A 30 -1.67 6.81 -25.04
N THR A 31 -1.51 7.95 -24.37
CA THR A 31 -1.33 8.00 -22.92
C THR A 31 -2.63 7.63 -22.20
N VAL A 32 -3.78 8.10 -22.67
CA VAL A 32 -5.08 7.72 -22.11
C VAL A 32 -5.27 6.20 -22.18
N ILE A 33 -4.99 5.59 -23.32
CA ILE A 33 -5.08 4.14 -23.49
C ILE A 33 -4.14 3.41 -22.51
N ARG A 34 -2.92 3.93 -22.34
CA ARG A 34 -1.94 3.37 -21.40
C ARG A 34 -2.46 3.41 -19.96
N ILE A 35 -3.01 4.55 -19.54
CA ILE A 35 -3.58 4.71 -18.20
C ILE A 35 -4.75 3.75 -17.98
N LEU A 36 -5.64 3.65 -18.95
CA LEU A 36 -6.82 2.81 -18.86
C LEU A 36 -6.51 1.31 -18.97
N GLY A 37 -5.43 0.97 -19.65
CA GLY A 37 -5.06 -0.43 -19.86
C GLY A 37 -4.54 -1.12 -18.62
N GLY A 38 -3.93 -0.38 -17.70
CA GLY A 38 -3.42 -0.92 -16.43
C GLY A 38 -2.19 -1.81 -16.55
N LYS A 39 -1.63 -2.01 -17.75
CA LYS A 39 -0.45 -2.84 -17.97
C LYS A 39 0.84 -2.03 -18.01
N ASP A 40 0.77 -0.80 -18.46
CA ASP A 40 1.91 0.10 -18.62
C ASP A 40 1.70 1.31 -17.71
N GLU A 41 2.52 1.39 -16.66
CA GLU A 41 2.43 2.46 -15.67
C GLU A 41 3.35 3.64 -15.99
N ARG A 42 3.94 3.68 -17.19
CA ARG A 42 4.83 4.75 -17.62
C ARG A 42 4.05 5.98 -18.08
N TYR A 43 3.48 6.67 -17.14
CA TYR A 43 2.81 7.95 -17.36
C TYR A 43 3.02 8.85 -16.13
N SER A 44 2.94 10.15 -16.32
CA SER A 44 3.16 11.09 -15.24
C SER A 44 1.94 11.21 -14.32
N VAL A 45 2.20 11.57 -13.07
CA VAL A 45 1.11 11.89 -12.13
C VAL A 45 0.27 13.05 -12.67
N SER A 46 0.90 14.01 -13.34
CA SER A 46 0.22 15.14 -13.95
C SER A 46 -0.80 14.68 -14.99
N ASN A 47 -0.41 13.74 -15.87
CA ASN A 47 -1.32 13.19 -16.87
C ASN A 47 -2.46 12.39 -16.20
N LEU A 48 -2.14 11.62 -15.18
CA LEU A 48 -3.16 10.89 -14.43
C LEU A 48 -4.17 11.86 -13.80
N GLN A 49 -3.69 12.92 -13.15
CA GLN A 49 -4.57 13.92 -12.55
C GLN A 49 -5.46 14.61 -13.57
N ALA A 50 -4.92 14.91 -14.76
CA ALA A 50 -5.70 15.50 -15.84
C ALA A 50 -6.83 14.58 -16.30
N VAL A 51 -6.54 13.28 -16.44
CA VAL A 51 -7.54 12.27 -16.80
C VAL A 51 -8.61 12.14 -15.69
N LEU A 52 -8.19 12.06 -14.44
CA LEU A 52 -9.12 11.97 -13.31
C LEU A 52 -10.03 13.19 -13.27
N SER A 53 -9.48 14.38 -13.43
CA SER A 53 -10.25 15.63 -13.44
C SER A 53 -11.29 15.63 -14.56
N ALA A 54 -10.93 15.16 -15.74
CA ALA A 54 -11.86 15.05 -16.87
C ALA A 54 -12.99 14.03 -16.62
N LEU A 55 -12.75 13.07 -15.73
CA LEU A 55 -13.76 12.08 -15.32
C LEU A 55 -14.56 12.52 -14.08
N GLY A 56 -14.33 13.73 -13.59
CA GLY A 56 -14.99 14.22 -12.39
C GLY A 56 -14.51 13.52 -11.11
N MET A 57 -13.26 13.08 -11.12
CA MET A 57 -12.64 12.36 -9.98
C MET A 57 -11.48 13.16 -9.40
N LYS A 58 -11.21 12.92 -8.13
CA LYS A 58 -10.04 13.49 -7.44
C LYS A 58 -9.22 12.38 -6.84
N MET A 59 -7.91 12.55 -6.88
CA MET A 59 -7.00 11.69 -6.17
C MET A 59 -6.73 12.29 -4.79
N ASP A 60 -6.91 11.49 -3.75
CA ASP A 60 -6.68 11.91 -2.39
C ASP A 60 -5.69 10.97 -1.72
N LEU A 61 -4.93 11.51 -0.79
CA LEU A 61 -3.94 10.75 -0.04
C LEU A 61 -4.42 10.56 1.38
N LEU A 62 -4.59 9.30 1.77
CA LEU A 62 -4.95 8.94 3.12
C LEU A 62 -3.72 8.38 3.82
N ALA A 63 -3.37 8.97 4.95
CA ALA A 63 -2.27 8.48 5.77
C ALA A 63 -2.81 7.69 6.94
N ILE A 64 -2.23 6.52 7.19
CA ILE A 64 -2.45 5.83 8.45
C ILE A 64 -1.80 6.69 9.54
N PRO A 65 -2.44 6.93 10.69
CA PRO A 65 -1.81 7.71 11.76
C PRO A 65 -0.41 7.19 12.08
N ALA A 66 0.53 8.12 12.25
CA ALA A 66 1.95 7.76 12.37
C ALA A 66 2.21 6.74 13.48
N LYS A 67 1.58 6.91 14.62
CA LYS A 67 1.72 5.99 15.76
C LYS A 67 1.23 4.60 15.41
N GLU A 68 0.08 4.50 14.76
CA GLU A 68 -0.51 3.24 14.34
C GLU A 68 0.35 2.53 13.29
N TYR A 69 0.87 3.28 12.33
CA TYR A 69 1.74 2.75 11.29
C TYR A 69 3.06 2.23 11.88
N LYS A 70 3.68 3.03 12.77
CA LYS A 70 4.91 2.62 13.46
C LYS A 70 4.70 1.34 14.28
N ASP A 71 3.57 1.25 14.97
CA ASP A 71 3.22 0.06 15.75
C ASP A 71 3.06 -1.17 14.84
N SER A 72 2.40 -1.00 13.71
CA SER A 72 2.23 -2.06 12.72
C SER A 72 3.58 -2.59 12.21
N ILE A 73 4.50 -1.68 11.86
CA ILE A 73 5.83 -2.07 11.38
C ILE A 73 6.64 -2.75 12.49
N ALA A 74 6.58 -2.21 13.71
CA ALA A 74 7.26 -2.84 14.87
C ALA A 74 6.72 -4.25 15.13
N THR A 75 5.41 -4.44 15.00
CA THR A 75 4.77 -5.75 15.16
C THR A 75 5.27 -6.73 14.11
N GLN A 76 5.28 -6.33 12.83
CA GLN A 76 5.76 -7.18 11.75
C GLN A 76 7.21 -7.61 11.96
N LYS A 77 8.07 -6.67 12.33
CA LYS A 77 9.49 -6.94 12.56
C LYS A 77 9.70 -7.85 13.77
N ALA A 78 8.97 -7.60 14.85
CA ALA A 78 9.05 -8.42 16.07
C ALA A 78 8.59 -9.86 15.78
N GLN A 79 7.49 -10.02 15.06
CA GLN A 79 6.99 -11.34 14.67
C GLN A 79 7.99 -12.10 13.81
N ARG A 80 8.64 -11.40 12.87
CA ARG A 80 9.68 -11.99 12.00
C ARG A 80 10.88 -12.48 12.83
N LEU A 81 11.36 -11.66 13.76
CA LEU A 81 12.48 -12.02 14.62
C LEU A 81 12.15 -13.22 15.52
N ILE A 82 10.96 -13.22 16.09
CA ILE A 82 10.50 -14.31 16.95
C ILE A 82 10.37 -15.61 16.16
N ALA A 83 9.80 -15.54 14.95
CA ALA A 83 9.66 -16.71 14.08
C ALA A 83 11.02 -17.30 13.72
N LEU A 84 12.03 -16.47 13.42
CA LEU A 84 13.38 -16.93 13.15
C LEU A 84 14.03 -17.59 14.37
N THR A 85 13.80 -17.02 15.55
CA THR A 85 14.33 -17.55 16.82
C THR A 85 13.65 -18.86 17.20
N GLN A 86 12.33 -18.92 17.10
CA GLN A 86 11.53 -20.10 17.44
C GLN A 86 11.80 -21.28 16.50
N GLY A 87 12.12 -21.01 15.23
CA GLY A 87 12.50 -22.04 14.30
C GLY A 87 13.71 -22.85 14.77
N ASN A 88 14.60 -22.21 15.56
CA ASN A 88 15.77 -22.86 16.16
C ASN A 88 15.52 -23.43 17.55
N VAL A 89 14.52 -22.98 18.25
CA VAL A 89 14.23 -23.31 19.67
C VAL A 89 13.00 -24.21 19.80
N ALA A 90 12.19 -24.35 18.77
CA ALA A 90 10.94 -25.12 18.82
C ALA A 90 11.13 -26.58 19.20
N LEU A 91 12.34 -27.15 19.03
CA LEU A 91 12.67 -28.50 19.41
C LEU A 91 13.01 -28.61 20.89
N GLU A 92 13.33 -27.55 21.58
CA GLU A 92 13.77 -27.54 22.97
C GLU A 92 12.72 -27.04 23.95
N SER A 93 11.70 -26.34 23.48
CA SER A 93 10.72 -25.68 24.36
C SER A 93 9.31 -25.89 23.82
N GLN A 94 8.70 -26.99 24.25
CA GLN A 94 7.33 -27.32 23.85
C GLN A 94 6.25 -26.57 24.62
N ALA A 95 6.60 -25.66 25.54
CA ALA A 95 5.62 -25.06 26.43
C ALA A 95 5.89 -23.57 26.70
N VAL A 96 5.94 -22.76 25.66
CA VAL A 96 5.78 -21.33 25.89
C VAL A 96 4.28 -21.08 25.96
N SER A 97 3.79 -20.65 27.13
CA SER A 97 2.38 -20.28 27.27
C SER A 97 2.04 -19.13 26.32
N ALA A 98 0.79 -19.01 25.91
CA ALA A 98 0.33 -17.91 25.07
C ALA A 98 0.66 -16.56 25.70
N THR A 99 0.58 -16.45 27.03
CA THR A 99 0.93 -15.23 27.76
C THR A 99 2.41 -14.89 27.62
N SER A 100 3.30 -15.88 27.78
CA SER A 100 4.74 -15.66 27.62
C SER A 100 5.11 -15.28 26.19
N ALA A 101 4.45 -15.87 25.19
CA ALA A 101 4.65 -15.52 23.80
C ALA A 101 4.23 -14.07 23.51
N GLN A 102 3.11 -13.64 24.09
CA GLN A 102 2.62 -12.27 23.94
C GLN A 102 3.53 -11.28 24.64
N GLU A 103 4.00 -11.59 25.84
CA GLU A 103 4.96 -10.76 26.58
C GLU A 103 6.26 -10.59 25.81
N HIS A 104 6.75 -11.67 25.21
CA HIS A 104 7.96 -11.64 24.39
C HIS A 104 7.77 -10.79 23.14
N LEU A 105 6.62 -10.91 22.50
CA LEU A 105 6.27 -10.08 21.34
C LEU A 105 6.25 -8.60 21.71
N GLU A 106 5.59 -8.23 22.80
CA GLU A 106 5.49 -6.85 23.24
C GLU A 106 6.86 -6.26 23.62
N ALA A 107 7.70 -7.04 24.29
CA ALA A 107 9.06 -6.60 24.64
C ALA A 107 9.91 -6.37 23.39
N THR A 108 9.80 -7.25 22.39
CA THR A 108 10.54 -7.12 21.14
C THR A 108 10.05 -5.92 20.35
N LYS A 109 8.74 -5.69 20.26
CA LYS A 109 8.16 -4.51 19.63
C LYS A 109 8.69 -3.22 20.29
N ALA A 110 8.71 -3.18 21.62
CA ALA A 110 9.16 -1.99 22.34
C ALA A 110 10.62 -1.67 22.02
N ARG A 111 11.47 -2.67 21.90
CA ARG A 111 12.88 -2.47 21.53
C ARG A 111 13.01 -1.93 20.10
N ILE A 112 12.24 -2.44 19.16
CA ILE A 112 12.25 -1.97 17.76
C ILE A 112 11.72 -0.55 17.70
N ALA A 113 10.60 -0.26 18.38
CA ALA A 113 9.96 1.05 18.35
C ALA A 113 10.78 2.13 19.08
N SER A 114 11.72 1.76 19.96
CA SER A 114 12.54 2.70 20.72
C SER A 114 13.52 3.52 19.86
N SER A 115 13.74 3.11 18.60
CA SER A 115 14.67 3.77 17.69
C SER A 115 14.08 3.80 16.29
N SER A 116 14.00 5.01 15.70
CA SER A 116 13.58 5.18 14.30
C SER A 116 14.48 4.39 13.37
N ARG A 117 15.76 4.31 13.68
CA ARG A 117 16.74 3.59 12.87
C ARG A 117 16.41 2.09 12.81
N LYS A 118 16.08 1.48 13.96
CA LYS A 118 15.69 0.06 14.03
C LYS A 118 14.35 -0.18 13.35
N LEU A 119 13.43 0.75 13.53
CA LEU A 119 12.07 0.64 12.98
C LEU A 119 12.10 0.61 11.45
N TRP A 120 12.91 1.48 10.84
CA TRP A 120 12.92 1.65 9.37
C TRP A 120 14.02 0.87 8.66
N ALA A 121 14.88 0.20 9.40
CA ALA A 121 15.89 -0.67 8.80
C ALA A 121 15.24 -1.85 8.08
N SER A 122 15.86 -2.27 6.99
CA SER A 122 15.36 -3.40 6.18
C SER A 122 15.50 -4.72 6.91
#